data_9cdd881caa3f34e54e84911a7259dfbb
#
_entry.id   9cdd881caa3f34e54e84911a7259dfbb
#
_cell.length_a   1.000
_cell.length_b   1.000
_cell.length_c   1.000
_cell.angle_alpha   90.00
_cell.angle_beta   90.00
_cell.angle_gamma   90.00
#
_symmetry.space_group_name_H-M   'P 1'
#
loop_
_entity.id
_entity.type
_entity.pdbx_description
1 polymer ?
#
loop_
_entity_poly.entity_id
_entity_poly.type
_entity_poly.pdbx_seq_one_letter_code
_entity_poly.pdbx_strand_id
1 'polypeptide(L)'
;GAFGQLIARHLNPYFQLYAYDPVADLEQTVLMHGVTLTSMEQVARCNIVILATPVATLDRVVAMIAPHLRPGALVLDVGSVKVGPADIMQRGLPMHVDIVATHPLFGPQSARDGIAGLKIAVCPVRGTKFRRVAAFLKKHLALDVIVTTPEDHDREAAMVQGLTHLIAKVLVQMEPLPTRMTTKSFDLMMQAVGMVNHDAPEVFQTIERANPYAPKVRKHFFALADRINEELDHQSRRHSSLDDMQPILNENTAKLL
;
A
#
# COMPACT_ATOMS: atom_id res chain seq x y z
N GLY A 1 -13.99 8.56 4.18
CA GLY A 1 -13.30 8.10 2.95
C GLY A 1 -13.61 6.65 2.60
N ALA A 2 -13.22 6.19 1.39
CA ALA A 2 -13.56 4.85 0.87
C ALA A 2 -13.07 3.70 1.77
N PHE A 3 -11.86 3.82 2.31
CA PHE A 3 -11.31 2.79 3.19
C PHE A 3 -12.01 2.77 4.56
N GLY A 4 -12.38 3.93 5.11
CA GLY A 4 -13.18 4.01 6.33
C GLY A 4 -14.55 3.35 6.17
N GLN A 5 -15.19 3.48 5.01
CA GLN A 5 -16.45 2.79 4.69
C GLN A 5 -16.26 1.28 4.59
N LEU A 6 -15.14 0.81 4.01
CA LEU A 6 -14.80 -0.62 3.97
C LEU A 6 -14.66 -1.18 5.39
N ILE A 7 -13.93 -0.50 6.27
CA ILE A 7 -13.80 -0.87 7.69
C ILE A 7 -15.18 -0.93 8.35
N ALA A 8 -15.99 0.10 8.19
CA ALA A 8 -17.32 0.18 8.80
C ALA A 8 -18.21 -1.01 8.39
N ARG A 9 -18.25 -1.35 7.10
CA ARG A 9 -19.01 -2.49 6.58
C ARG A 9 -18.64 -3.80 7.27
N HIS A 10 -17.36 -4.06 7.48
CA HIS A 10 -16.89 -5.32 8.05
C HIS A 10 -16.90 -5.36 9.57
N LEU A 11 -16.86 -4.22 10.26
CA LEU A 11 -16.90 -4.15 11.72
C LEU A 11 -18.30 -3.97 12.30
N ASN A 12 -19.25 -3.43 11.53
CA ASN A 12 -20.62 -3.20 12.00
C ASN A 12 -21.33 -4.44 12.63
N PRO A 13 -21.13 -5.68 12.13
CA PRO A 13 -21.74 -6.87 12.75
C PRO A 13 -21.23 -7.17 14.17
N TYR A 14 -20.10 -6.59 14.59
CA TYR A 14 -19.40 -6.93 15.84
C TYR A 14 -19.34 -5.77 16.82
N PHE A 15 -19.53 -4.53 16.37
CA PHE A 15 -19.34 -3.33 17.19
C PHE A 15 -20.40 -2.27 16.89
N GLN A 16 -20.76 -1.50 17.90
CA GLN A 16 -21.43 -0.22 17.69
C GLN A 16 -20.40 0.79 17.19
N LEU A 17 -20.61 1.33 15.99
CA LEU A 17 -19.64 2.18 15.31
C LEU A 17 -20.01 3.66 15.42
N TYR A 18 -19.01 4.44 15.80
CA TYR A 18 -19.03 5.91 15.74
C TYR A 18 -17.96 6.38 14.77
N ALA A 19 -18.25 7.41 14.00
CA ALA A 19 -17.28 7.96 13.06
C ALA A 19 -17.28 9.50 13.09
N TYR A 20 -16.12 10.04 12.78
CA TYR A 20 -15.89 11.43 12.44
C TYR A 20 -15.14 11.51 11.12
N ASP A 21 -15.68 12.28 10.17
CA ASP A 21 -15.02 12.59 8.92
C ASP A 21 -15.34 14.06 8.58
N PRO A 22 -14.33 14.95 8.46
CA PRO A 22 -14.57 16.38 8.23
C PRO A 22 -15.13 16.70 6.84
N VAL A 23 -15.07 15.77 5.91
CA VAL A 23 -15.43 15.97 4.49
C VAL A 23 -16.65 15.12 4.08
N ALA A 24 -17.12 14.21 4.94
CA ALA A 24 -18.18 13.28 4.60
C ALA A 24 -19.51 14.04 4.34
N ASP A 25 -20.15 13.69 3.23
CA ASP A 25 -21.59 13.86 3.08
C ASP A 25 -22.28 12.87 4.04
N LEU A 26 -22.68 13.44 5.17
CA LEU A 26 -23.02 12.72 6.39
C LEU A 26 -24.24 11.82 6.20
N GLU A 27 -25.22 12.22 5.38
CA GLU A 27 -26.51 11.52 5.24
C GLU A 27 -26.35 10.18 4.50
N GLN A 28 -25.53 10.09 3.46
CA GLN A 28 -25.34 8.86 2.71
C GLN A 28 -24.50 7.83 3.48
N THR A 29 -23.50 8.24 4.26
CA THR A 29 -22.61 7.33 4.99
C THR A 29 -23.33 6.65 6.16
N VAL A 30 -24.24 7.35 6.85
CA VAL A 30 -25.04 6.80 7.96
C VAL A 30 -26.00 5.73 7.49
N LEU A 31 -26.68 5.95 6.38
CA LEU A 31 -27.68 5.04 5.85
C LEU A 31 -27.08 3.71 5.33
N MET A 32 -25.82 3.72 4.89
CA MET A 32 -25.22 2.56 4.24
C MET A 32 -24.58 1.55 5.19
N HIS A 33 -24.17 1.92 6.41
CA HIS A 33 -23.29 1.07 7.22
C HIS A 33 -23.62 0.98 8.72
N GLY A 34 -24.74 1.54 9.18
CA GLY A 34 -25.12 1.50 10.60
C GLY A 34 -24.11 2.24 11.51
N VAL A 35 -23.46 3.29 10.98
CA VAL A 35 -22.47 4.11 11.67
C VAL A 35 -23.13 5.35 12.25
N THR A 36 -22.88 5.67 13.51
CA THR A 36 -23.30 6.94 14.12
C THR A 36 -22.23 8.01 13.90
N LEU A 37 -22.55 9.05 13.16
CA LEU A 37 -21.65 10.19 13.01
C LEU A 37 -21.69 11.08 14.24
N THR A 38 -20.53 11.53 14.68
CA THR A 38 -20.40 12.30 15.90
C THR A 38 -19.14 13.18 15.90
N SER A 39 -18.89 13.91 16.98
CA SER A 39 -17.69 14.75 17.08
C SER A 39 -16.40 13.94 17.24
N MET A 40 -15.26 14.52 16.87
CA MET A 40 -13.93 13.94 17.08
C MET A 40 -13.70 13.57 18.55
N GLU A 41 -14.11 14.42 19.45
CA GLU A 41 -13.98 14.19 20.89
C GLU A 41 -14.75 12.94 21.36
N GLN A 42 -15.96 12.73 20.86
CA GLN A 42 -16.76 11.57 21.21
C GLN A 42 -16.17 10.26 20.62
N VAL A 43 -15.69 10.30 19.37
CA VAL A 43 -15.00 9.15 18.76
C VAL A 43 -13.73 8.81 19.56
N ALA A 44 -12.95 9.81 19.98
CA ALA A 44 -11.75 9.58 20.76
C ALA A 44 -12.01 8.95 22.13
N ARG A 45 -13.21 9.09 22.70
CA ARG A 45 -13.62 8.45 23.96
C ARG A 45 -14.03 6.99 23.82
N CYS A 46 -14.00 6.41 22.64
CA CYS A 46 -14.29 4.99 22.43
C CYS A 46 -13.18 4.10 23.01
N ASN A 47 -13.52 2.84 23.33
CA ASN A 47 -12.53 1.87 23.83
C ASN A 47 -11.54 1.43 22.76
N ILE A 48 -11.95 1.50 21.47
CA ILE A 48 -11.13 1.23 20.29
C ILE A 48 -11.28 2.41 19.35
N VAL A 49 -10.16 2.98 18.94
CA VAL A 49 -10.09 4.11 17.99
C VAL A 49 -9.26 3.68 16.79
N ILE A 50 -9.82 3.79 15.59
CA ILE A 50 -9.15 3.45 14.33
C ILE A 50 -8.90 4.73 13.55
N LEU A 51 -7.64 5.00 13.25
CA LEU A 51 -7.19 6.15 12.47
C LEU A 51 -7.13 5.77 10.98
N ALA A 52 -8.20 6.08 10.25
CA ALA A 52 -8.32 5.84 8.81
C ALA A 52 -8.12 7.15 8.01
N THR A 53 -7.17 7.96 8.43
CA THR A 53 -6.82 9.25 7.83
C THR A 53 -5.57 9.13 6.96
N PRO A 54 -5.35 10.03 5.99
CA PRO A 54 -4.08 10.08 5.27
C PRO A 54 -2.89 10.21 6.22
N VAL A 55 -1.81 9.49 5.95
CA VAL A 55 -0.60 9.49 6.80
C VAL A 55 -0.04 10.90 7.02
N ALA A 56 -0.12 11.77 6.01
CA ALA A 56 0.31 13.16 6.10
C ALA A 56 -0.46 14.00 7.15
N THR A 57 -1.64 13.57 7.58
CA THR A 57 -2.46 14.27 8.59
C THR A 57 -2.42 13.60 9.96
N LEU A 58 -1.74 12.48 10.09
CA LEU A 58 -1.79 11.62 11.26
C LEU A 58 -1.29 12.33 12.53
N ASP A 59 -0.21 13.08 12.44
CA ASP A 59 0.36 13.84 13.57
C ASP A 59 -0.67 14.82 14.16
N ARG A 60 -1.34 15.56 13.29
CA ARG A 60 -2.42 16.48 13.70
C ARG A 60 -3.58 15.74 14.36
N VAL A 61 -4.02 14.61 13.77
CA VAL A 61 -5.14 13.82 14.31
C VAL A 61 -4.78 13.22 15.66
N VAL A 62 -3.57 12.69 15.81
CA VAL A 62 -3.05 12.18 17.08
C VAL A 62 -3.06 13.26 18.15
N ALA A 63 -2.59 14.48 17.86
CA ALA A 63 -2.62 15.59 18.80
C ALA A 63 -4.06 15.97 19.20
N MET A 64 -5.01 15.92 18.27
CA MET A 64 -6.41 16.25 18.54
C MET A 64 -7.12 15.20 19.43
N ILE A 65 -6.86 13.91 19.23
CA ILE A 65 -7.54 12.85 19.98
C ILE A 65 -6.90 12.56 21.34
N ALA A 66 -5.59 12.79 21.49
CA ALA A 66 -4.83 12.42 22.69
C ALA A 66 -5.44 12.89 24.02
N PRO A 67 -5.95 14.14 24.16
CA PRO A 67 -6.56 14.60 25.42
C PRO A 67 -7.86 13.90 25.79
N HIS A 68 -8.52 13.24 24.83
CA HIS A 68 -9.85 12.64 24.99
C HIS A 68 -9.84 11.14 25.16
N LEU A 69 -8.68 10.49 24.97
CA LEU A 69 -8.52 9.04 25.04
C LEU A 69 -8.70 8.53 26.50
N ARG A 70 -9.49 7.47 26.64
CA ARG A 70 -9.73 6.83 27.95
C ARG A 70 -8.53 5.99 28.37
N PRO A 71 -8.28 5.87 29.69
CA PRO A 71 -7.33 4.88 30.21
C PRO A 71 -7.66 3.49 29.68
N GLY A 72 -6.64 2.79 29.18
CA GLY A 72 -6.79 1.46 28.61
C GLY A 72 -7.47 1.41 27.24
N ALA A 73 -7.69 2.53 26.55
CA ALA A 73 -8.13 2.48 25.16
C ALA A 73 -7.09 1.81 24.25
N LEU A 74 -7.54 1.34 23.09
CA LEU A 74 -6.70 0.80 22.01
C LEU A 74 -6.78 1.74 20.82
N VAL A 75 -5.64 2.19 20.34
CA VAL A 75 -5.54 3.00 19.12
C VAL A 75 -4.87 2.20 18.02
N LEU A 76 -5.48 2.16 16.83
CA LEU A 76 -4.96 1.53 15.64
C LEU A 76 -4.88 2.56 14.49
N ASP A 77 -3.92 2.38 13.60
CA ASP A 77 -3.95 3.00 12.28
C ASP A 77 -4.13 1.94 11.18
N VAL A 78 -4.45 2.37 9.96
CA VAL A 78 -4.61 1.49 8.79
C VAL A 78 -3.84 2.01 7.56
N GLY A 79 -2.86 2.86 7.78
CA GLY A 79 -2.04 3.44 6.72
C GLY A 79 -1.18 2.41 5.98
N SER A 80 -0.71 2.76 4.79
CA SER A 80 0.11 1.87 3.94
C SER A 80 1.59 1.84 4.33
N VAL A 81 2.05 2.68 5.24
CA VAL A 81 3.41 2.66 5.83
C VAL A 81 3.32 2.57 7.35
N LYS A 82 4.33 2.03 8.01
CA LYS A 82 4.25 1.72 9.45
C LYS A 82 5.28 2.46 10.31
N VAL A 83 6.51 2.67 9.85
CA VAL A 83 7.57 3.30 10.67
C VAL A 83 7.15 4.70 11.14
N GLY A 84 6.77 5.57 10.22
CA GLY A 84 6.33 6.92 10.55
C GLY A 84 5.09 6.97 11.45
N PRO A 85 3.97 6.32 11.05
CA PRO A 85 2.76 6.25 11.86
C PRO A 85 2.97 5.67 13.27
N ALA A 86 3.75 4.60 13.42
CA ALA A 86 4.07 4.01 14.72
C ALA A 86 4.80 5.01 15.62
N ASP A 87 5.79 5.70 15.09
CA ASP A 87 6.55 6.73 15.82
C ASP A 87 5.66 7.92 16.23
N ILE A 88 4.83 8.43 15.31
CA ILE A 88 3.87 9.51 15.59
C ILE A 88 2.91 9.10 16.73
N MET A 89 2.30 7.92 16.63
CA MET A 89 1.39 7.43 17.67
C MET A 89 2.12 7.20 19.00
N GLN A 90 3.32 6.64 18.96
CA GLN A 90 4.09 6.35 20.19
C GLN A 90 4.47 7.61 20.95
N ARG A 91 4.85 8.68 20.24
CA ARG A 91 5.23 9.96 20.85
C ARG A 91 4.02 10.82 21.24
N GLY A 92 2.97 10.81 20.43
CA GLY A 92 1.83 11.71 20.59
C GLY A 92 0.70 11.19 21.48
N LEU A 93 0.59 9.87 21.68
CA LEU A 93 -0.50 9.29 22.45
C LEU A 93 -0.11 9.06 23.92
N PRO A 94 -1.06 9.26 24.88
CA PRO A 94 -0.82 9.04 26.29
C PRO A 94 -0.32 7.62 26.62
N MET A 95 0.49 7.49 27.66
CA MET A 95 1.09 6.19 28.06
C MET A 95 0.05 5.13 28.51
N HIS A 96 -1.15 5.55 28.86
CA HIS A 96 -2.20 4.67 29.34
C HIS A 96 -3.01 3.97 28.22
N VAL A 97 -2.65 4.15 26.94
CA VAL A 97 -3.32 3.49 25.81
C VAL A 97 -2.40 2.47 25.15
N ASP A 98 -2.99 1.38 24.65
CA ASP A 98 -2.30 0.43 23.78
C ASP A 98 -2.26 0.97 22.34
N ILE A 99 -1.19 0.67 21.61
CA ILE A 99 -1.01 1.10 20.23
C ILE A 99 -0.68 -0.12 19.36
N VAL A 100 -1.44 -0.29 18.28
CA VAL A 100 -1.20 -1.33 17.28
C VAL A 100 -1.26 -0.69 15.89
N ALA A 101 -0.12 -0.65 15.22
CA ALA A 101 -0.09 -0.20 13.83
C ALA A 101 -0.53 -1.35 12.92
N THR A 102 -1.48 -1.11 12.01
CA THR A 102 -1.97 -2.13 11.09
C THR A 102 -1.91 -1.65 9.64
N HIS A 103 -1.77 -2.60 8.72
CA HIS A 103 -1.89 -2.32 7.30
C HIS A 103 -2.66 -3.45 6.61
N PRO A 104 -3.94 -3.27 6.28
CA PRO A 104 -4.65 -4.12 5.35
C PRO A 104 -3.97 -4.08 3.97
N LEU A 105 -3.42 -5.21 3.52
CA LEU A 105 -2.71 -5.30 2.23
C LEU A 105 -3.71 -5.43 1.07
N PHE A 106 -4.81 -4.69 1.17
CA PHE A 106 -5.89 -4.63 0.19
C PHE A 106 -6.60 -3.28 0.25
N GLY A 107 -7.11 -2.87 -0.88
CA GLY A 107 -7.96 -1.68 -1.01
C GLY A 107 -9.42 -2.04 -1.32
N PRO A 108 -10.29 -1.04 -1.48
CA PRO A 108 -11.70 -1.26 -1.83
C PRO A 108 -11.90 -2.10 -3.10
N GLN A 109 -11.00 -2.01 -4.08
CA GLN A 109 -11.06 -2.77 -5.33
C GLN A 109 -10.80 -4.26 -5.12
N SER A 110 -9.72 -4.60 -4.43
CA SER A 110 -9.36 -5.99 -4.13
C SER A 110 -10.27 -6.64 -3.08
N ALA A 111 -11.01 -5.84 -2.31
CA ALA A 111 -11.96 -6.28 -1.29
C ALA A 111 -13.43 -6.31 -1.75
N ARG A 112 -13.72 -6.05 -3.04
CA ARG A 112 -15.10 -5.96 -3.56
C ARG A 112 -15.90 -7.27 -3.40
N ASP A 113 -15.21 -8.41 -3.52
CA ASP A 113 -15.80 -9.75 -3.43
C ASP A 113 -15.69 -10.34 -1.99
N GLY A 114 -15.25 -9.53 -1.02
CA GLY A 114 -15.05 -9.91 0.38
C GLY A 114 -13.59 -9.77 0.81
N ILE A 115 -13.35 -9.96 2.12
CA ILE A 115 -12.00 -9.80 2.70
C ILE A 115 -11.42 -11.12 3.23
N ALA A 116 -12.17 -12.21 3.21
CA ALA A 116 -11.70 -13.51 3.69
C ALA A 116 -10.45 -13.98 2.92
N GLY A 117 -9.40 -14.37 3.63
CA GLY A 117 -8.13 -14.79 3.04
C GLY A 117 -7.21 -13.65 2.60
N LEU A 118 -7.67 -12.39 2.63
CA LEU A 118 -6.80 -11.24 2.35
C LEU A 118 -5.84 -11.00 3.53
N LYS A 119 -4.66 -10.46 3.22
CA LYS A 119 -3.58 -10.27 4.19
C LYS A 119 -3.70 -8.95 4.94
N ILE A 120 -3.34 -8.97 6.21
CA ILE A 120 -3.18 -7.76 7.03
C ILE A 120 -1.92 -7.85 7.87
N ALA A 121 -1.09 -6.82 7.84
CA ALA A 121 0.04 -6.68 8.75
C ALA A 121 -0.45 -6.09 10.09
N VAL A 122 0.06 -6.64 11.19
CA VAL A 122 -0.19 -6.19 12.56
C VAL A 122 1.14 -5.95 13.24
N CYS A 123 1.46 -4.69 13.53
CA CYS A 123 2.71 -4.28 14.16
C CYS A 123 2.43 -3.82 15.60
N PRO A 124 2.84 -4.59 16.62
CA PRO A 124 2.75 -4.16 18.00
C PRO A 124 3.66 -2.94 18.24
N VAL A 125 3.11 -1.85 18.77
CA VAL A 125 3.88 -0.63 19.09
C VAL A 125 3.97 -0.45 20.60
N ARG A 126 2.83 -0.54 21.31
CA ARG A 126 2.77 -0.41 22.78
C ARG A 126 1.63 -1.24 23.35
N GLY A 127 1.89 -1.93 24.46
CA GLY A 127 0.90 -2.77 25.17
C GLY A 127 0.76 -4.17 24.60
N THR A 128 -0.25 -4.91 25.08
CA THR A 128 -0.42 -6.34 24.77
C THR A 128 -1.67 -6.66 23.96
N LYS A 129 -2.52 -5.67 23.70
CA LYS A 129 -3.82 -5.87 23.02
C LYS A 129 -3.69 -6.31 21.57
N PHE A 130 -2.51 -6.17 20.94
CA PHE A 130 -2.27 -6.66 19.59
C PHE A 130 -2.65 -8.14 19.41
N ARG A 131 -2.50 -8.98 20.47
CA ARG A 131 -2.87 -10.40 20.41
C ARG A 131 -4.38 -10.59 20.23
N ARG A 132 -5.18 -9.74 20.90
CA ARG A 132 -6.64 -9.74 20.75
C ARG A 132 -7.07 -9.22 19.39
N VAL A 133 -6.39 -8.18 18.89
CA VAL A 133 -6.58 -7.65 17.52
C VAL A 133 -6.32 -8.74 16.51
N ALA A 134 -5.15 -9.39 16.55
CA ALA A 134 -4.78 -10.46 15.63
C ALA A 134 -5.78 -11.63 15.67
N ALA A 135 -6.18 -12.05 16.88
CA ALA A 135 -7.16 -13.11 17.05
C ALA A 135 -8.54 -12.75 16.48
N PHE A 136 -9.02 -11.52 16.70
CA PHE A 136 -10.27 -11.02 16.13
C PHE A 136 -10.23 -10.99 14.61
N LEU A 137 -9.19 -10.40 14.02
CA LEU A 137 -9.02 -10.29 12.57
C LEU A 137 -8.99 -11.67 11.89
N LYS A 138 -8.29 -12.64 12.51
CA LYS A 138 -8.22 -14.01 12.01
C LYS A 138 -9.54 -14.77 12.16
N LYS A 139 -10.16 -14.71 13.35
CA LYS A 139 -11.32 -15.56 13.70
C LYS A 139 -12.63 -15.02 13.13
N HIS A 140 -12.84 -13.71 13.18
CA HIS A 140 -14.11 -13.09 12.83
C HIS A 140 -14.13 -12.48 11.43
N LEU A 141 -13.00 -12.00 10.93
CA LEU A 141 -12.89 -11.45 9.59
C LEU A 141 -12.22 -12.40 8.59
N ALA A 142 -11.77 -13.58 9.06
CA ALA A 142 -11.09 -14.60 8.25
C ALA A 142 -9.88 -14.06 7.47
N LEU A 143 -9.20 -13.02 8.01
CA LEU A 143 -8.00 -12.44 7.40
C LEU A 143 -6.76 -13.31 7.67
N ASP A 144 -5.83 -13.30 6.73
CA ASP A 144 -4.48 -13.83 6.91
C ASP A 144 -3.63 -12.77 7.63
N VAL A 145 -3.38 -13.02 8.93
CA VAL A 145 -2.75 -12.04 9.83
C VAL A 145 -1.25 -12.28 9.95
N ILE A 146 -0.48 -11.28 9.54
CA ILE A 146 0.98 -11.28 9.62
C ILE A 146 1.40 -10.34 10.77
N VAL A 147 1.96 -10.92 11.85
CA VAL A 147 2.53 -10.12 12.94
C VAL A 147 3.99 -9.83 12.62
N THR A 148 4.35 -8.55 12.59
CA THR A 148 5.69 -8.08 12.19
C THR A 148 6.07 -6.79 12.91
N THR A 149 7.28 -6.26 12.69
CA THR A 149 7.70 -4.94 13.16
C THR A 149 7.35 -3.86 12.14
N PRO A 150 7.23 -2.58 12.53
CA PRO A 150 7.07 -1.48 11.58
C PRO A 150 8.19 -1.42 10.54
N GLU A 151 9.42 -1.68 10.94
CA GLU A 151 10.62 -1.65 10.10
C GLU A 151 10.63 -2.77 9.06
N ASP A 152 10.33 -4.01 9.46
CA ASP A 152 10.26 -5.15 8.54
C ASP A 152 9.11 -5.00 7.57
N HIS A 153 7.94 -4.53 8.07
CA HIS A 153 6.82 -4.18 7.22
C HIS A 153 7.21 -3.19 6.13
N ASP A 154 7.79 -2.06 6.49
CA ASP A 154 8.10 -1.01 5.51
C ASP A 154 9.23 -1.43 4.56
N ARG A 155 10.16 -2.28 5.00
CA ARG A 155 11.20 -2.87 4.15
C ARG A 155 10.61 -3.78 3.07
N GLU A 156 9.68 -4.65 3.45
CA GLU A 156 8.97 -5.53 2.49
C GLU A 156 8.03 -4.74 1.60
N ALA A 157 7.25 -3.81 2.16
CA ALA A 157 6.33 -2.96 1.42
C ALA A 157 7.03 -2.09 0.36
N ALA A 158 8.25 -1.60 0.64
CA ALA A 158 9.05 -0.86 -0.34
C ALA A 158 9.33 -1.70 -1.60
N MET A 159 9.58 -3.00 -1.44
CA MET A 159 9.81 -3.91 -2.55
C MET A 159 8.49 -4.31 -3.23
N VAL A 160 7.49 -4.72 -2.46
CA VAL A 160 6.23 -5.27 -2.98
C VAL A 160 5.34 -4.15 -3.53
N GLN A 161 4.93 -3.20 -2.69
CA GLN A 161 4.03 -2.13 -3.10
C GLN A 161 4.75 -1.02 -3.88
N GLY A 162 5.95 -0.61 -3.44
CA GLY A 162 6.72 0.44 -4.10
C GLY A 162 6.95 0.13 -5.56
N LEU A 163 7.51 -1.04 -5.88
CA LEU A 163 7.74 -1.43 -7.28
C LEU A 163 6.44 -1.63 -8.06
N THR A 164 5.41 -2.23 -7.48
CA THR A 164 4.13 -2.43 -8.17
C THR A 164 3.53 -1.10 -8.60
N HIS A 165 3.45 -0.12 -7.70
CA HIS A 165 2.93 1.21 -8.00
C HIS A 165 3.81 1.99 -8.96
N LEU A 166 5.15 1.87 -8.83
CA LEU A 166 6.10 2.53 -9.72
C LEU A 166 5.97 2.01 -11.16
N ILE A 167 5.95 0.68 -11.34
CA ILE A 167 5.78 0.03 -12.66
C ILE A 167 4.44 0.42 -13.26
N ALA A 168 3.35 0.37 -12.48
CA ALA A 168 2.03 0.78 -12.93
C ALA A 168 2.02 2.24 -13.42
N LYS A 169 2.65 3.16 -12.69
CA LYS A 169 2.79 4.57 -13.09
C LYS A 169 3.56 4.74 -14.39
N VAL A 170 4.61 3.96 -14.62
CA VAL A 170 5.38 4.00 -15.88
C VAL A 170 4.51 3.46 -17.02
N LEU A 171 3.88 2.29 -16.86
CA LEU A 171 3.08 1.67 -17.92
C LEU A 171 1.89 2.53 -18.34
N VAL A 172 1.20 3.17 -17.39
CA VAL A 172 0.10 4.10 -17.70
C VAL A 172 0.59 5.31 -18.51
N GLN A 173 1.82 5.77 -18.31
CA GLN A 173 2.39 6.88 -19.10
C GLN A 173 2.87 6.46 -20.50
N MET A 174 2.97 5.16 -20.77
CA MET A 174 3.30 4.62 -22.09
C MET A 174 2.09 4.49 -23.02
N GLU A 175 0.89 4.88 -22.57
CA GLU A 175 -0.33 4.81 -23.40
C GLU A 175 -0.20 5.57 -24.74
N PRO A 176 -0.85 5.08 -25.84
CA PRO A 176 -1.79 3.95 -25.87
C PRO A 176 -1.08 2.59 -25.93
N LEU A 177 -1.46 1.67 -25.03
CA LEU A 177 -0.97 0.31 -25.03
C LEU A 177 -1.70 -0.58 -26.02
N PRO A 178 -1.04 -1.57 -26.65
CA PRO A 178 -1.68 -2.47 -27.61
C PRO A 178 -2.73 -3.36 -26.92
N THR A 179 -3.85 -3.59 -27.62
CA THR A 179 -4.97 -4.42 -27.13
C THR A 179 -5.25 -5.63 -27.99
N ARG A 180 -4.72 -5.69 -29.23
CA ARG A 180 -5.05 -6.72 -30.21
C ARG A 180 -4.12 -7.93 -30.19
N MET A 181 -2.82 -7.72 -30.03
CA MET A 181 -1.81 -8.77 -30.05
C MET A 181 -1.09 -8.81 -28.71
N THR A 182 -1.82 -9.26 -27.69
CA THR A 182 -1.30 -9.39 -26.32
C THR A 182 -0.92 -10.83 -26.00
N THR A 183 -0.03 -10.99 -25.00
CA THR A 183 0.26 -12.29 -24.42
C THR A 183 -0.44 -12.44 -23.07
N LYS A 184 -0.64 -13.67 -22.60
CA LYS A 184 -1.24 -13.91 -21.27
C LYS A 184 -0.48 -13.23 -20.14
N SER A 185 0.84 -13.16 -20.20
CA SER A 185 1.68 -12.48 -19.21
C SER A 185 1.46 -10.96 -19.23
N PHE A 186 1.33 -10.36 -20.43
CA PHE A 186 1.00 -8.94 -20.56
C PHE A 186 -0.39 -8.63 -19.99
N ASP A 187 -1.40 -9.46 -20.27
CA ASP A 187 -2.75 -9.28 -19.76
C ASP A 187 -2.80 -9.34 -18.23
N LEU A 188 -2.06 -10.26 -17.60
CA LEU A 188 -1.94 -10.35 -16.14
C LEU A 188 -1.25 -9.12 -15.54
N MET A 189 -0.20 -8.62 -16.18
CA MET A 189 0.47 -7.39 -15.77
C MET A 189 -0.49 -6.20 -15.84
N MET A 190 -1.27 -6.08 -16.93
CA MET A 190 -2.25 -5.00 -17.08
C MET A 190 -3.43 -5.11 -16.09
N GLN A 191 -3.83 -6.33 -15.70
CA GLN A 191 -4.79 -6.53 -14.61
C GLN A 191 -4.23 -6.02 -13.29
N ALA A 192 -2.96 -6.30 -12.97
CA ALA A 192 -2.30 -5.79 -11.77
C ALA A 192 -2.20 -4.24 -11.80
N VAL A 193 -1.84 -3.65 -12.94
CA VAL A 193 -1.83 -2.19 -13.14
C VAL A 193 -3.23 -1.60 -12.89
N GLY A 194 -4.28 -2.22 -13.41
CA GLY A 194 -5.66 -1.79 -13.19
C GLY A 194 -6.07 -1.78 -11.71
N MET A 195 -5.59 -2.73 -10.90
CA MET A 195 -5.90 -2.76 -9.47
C MET A 195 -5.33 -1.56 -8.71
N VAL A 196 -4.11 -1.12 -9.02
CA VAL A 196 -3.45 -0.02 -8.31
C VAL A 196 -3.71 1.35 -8.93
N ASN A 197 -4.09 1.42 -10.20
CA ASN A 197 -4.36 2.70 -10.87
C ASN A 197 -5.61 3.41 -10.35
N HIS A 198 -6.51 2.68 -9.68
CA HIS A 198 -7.71 3.22 -9.05
C HIS A 198 -7.49 3.63 -7.59
N ASP A 199 -6.30 3.41 -7.04
CA ASP A 199 -5.96 3.90 -5.71
C ASP A 199 -5.89 5.44 -5.70
N ALA A 200 -6.26 6.04 -4.57
CA ALA A 200 -6.16 7.48 -4.42
C ALA A 200 -4.71 7.95 -4.66
N PRO A 201 -4.49 9.09 -5.34
CA PRO A 201 -3.14 9.61 -5.63
C PRO A 201 -2.23 9.71 -4.40
N GLU A 202 -2.80 9.96 -3.23
CA GLU A 202 -2.12 10.06 -1.95
C GLU A 202 -1.50 8.71 -1.51
N VAL A 203 -2.05 7.58 -1.94
CA VAL A 203 -1.53 6.24 -1.61
C VAL A 203 -0.15 6.08 -2.24
N PHE A 204 0.00 6.37 -3.53
CA PHE A 204 1.30 6.33 -4.21
C PHE A 204 2.32 7.28 -3.55
N GLN A 205 1.91 8.51 -3.24
CA GLN A 205 2.79 9.48 -2.59
C GLN A 205 3.24 8.98 -1.21
N THR A 206 2.33 8.36 -0.46
CA THR A 206 2.65 7.80 0.87
C THR A 206 3.64 6.64 0.76
N ILE A 207 3.40 5.68 -0.14
CA ILE A 207 4.28 4.53 -0.35
C ILE A 207 5.69 4.98 -0.77
N GLU A 208 5.79 5.92 -1.69
CA GLU A 208 7.08 6.32 -2.28
C GLU A 208 7.86 7.35 -1.46
N ARG A 209 7.17 8.19 -0.65
CA ARG A 209 7.81 9.30 0.08
C ARG A 209 7.88 9.07 1.59
N ALA A 210 6.86 8.44 2.17
CA ALA A 210 6.81 8.24 3.61
C ALA A 210 7.41 6.89 4.07
N ASN A 211 7.62 5.94 3.13
CA ASN A 211 8.36 4.72 3.44
C ASN A 211 9.89 5.00 3.38
N PRO A 212 10.63 4.85 4.49
CA PRO A 212 12.05 5.19 4.53
C PRO A 212 12.93 4.28 3.65
N TYR A 213 12.44 3.13 3.23
CA TYR A 213 13.17 2.16 2.41
C TYR A 213 12.90 2.30 0.91
N ALA A 214 11.79 2.94 0.49
CA ALA A 214 11.39 3.08 -0.90
C ALA A 214 12.45 3.77 -1.79
N PRO A 215 13.15 4.85 -1.36
CA PRO A 215 14.16 5.49 -2.19
C PRO A 215 15.31 4.55 -2.60
N LYS A 216 15.74 3.66 -1.69
CA LYS A 216 16.81 2.69 -1.99
C LYS A 216 16.36 1.65 -3.01
N VAL A 217 15.15 1.11 -2.86
CA VAL A 217 14.56 0.13 -3.78
C VAL A 217 14.39 0.73 -5.16
N ARG A 218 13.81 1.93 -5.25
CA ARG A 218 13.62 2.65 -6.51
C ARG A 218 14.94 2.93 -7.23
N LYS A 219 15.94 3.43 -6.51
CA LYS A 219 17.27 3.67 -7.10
C LYS A 219 17.88 2.38 -7.65
N HIS A 220 17.77 1.27 -6.92
CA HIS A 220 18.28 -0.02 -7.36
C HIS A 220 17.54 -0.54 -8.60
N PHE A 221 16.23 -0.41 -8.65
CA PHE A 221 15.41 -0.79 -9.80
C PHE A 221 15.84 -0.06 -11.08
N PHE A 222 15.99 1.26 -11.04
CA PHE A 222 16.41 2.03 -12.21
C PHE A 222 17.84 1.71 -12.62
N ALA A 223 18.76 1.55 -11.69
CA ALA A 223 20.14 1.17 -12.01
C ALA A 223 20.23 -0.22 -12.70
N LEU A 224 19.35 -1.15 -12.33
CA LEU A 224 19.26 -2.45 -13.01
C LEU A 224 18.62 -2.32 -14.40
N ALA A 225 17.59 -1.50 -14.55
CA ALA A 225 16.94 -1.25 -15.83
C ALA A 225 17.91 -0.61 -16.83
N ASP A 226 18.65 0.42 -16.40
CA ASP A 226 19.67 1.10 -17.22
C ASP A 226 20.76 0.14 -17.67
N ARG A 227 21.27 -0.71 -16.77
CA ARG A 227 22.28 -1.72 -17.10
C ARG A 227 21.78 -2.72 -18.16
N ILE A 228 20.55 -3.21 -18.00
CA ILE A 228 19.95 -4.12 -19.00
C ILE A 228 19.81 -3.42 -20.34
N ASN A 229 19.39 -2.17 -20.35
CA ASN A 229 19.30 -1.37 -21.59
C ASN A 229 20.66 -1.23 -22.28
N GLU A 230 21.72 -0.90 -21.55
CA GLU A 230 23.09 -0.79 -22.07
C GLU A 230 23.60 -2.13 -22.64
N GLU A 231 23.34 -3.24 -21.94
CA GLU A 231 23.72 -4.59 -22.39
C GLU A 231 23.07 -4.95 -23.74
N LEU A 232 21.77 -4.64 -23.89
CA LEU A 232 21.02 -4.87 -25.13
C LEU A 232 21.55 -4.03 -26.29
N ASP A 233 21.85 -2.75 -26.05
CA ASP A 233 22.41 -1.84 -27.03
C ASP A 233 23.82 -2.31 -27.51
N HIS A 234 24.65 -2.79 -26.59
CA HIS A 234 25.97 -3.32 -26.93
C HIS A 234 25.90 -4.61 -27.77
N GLN A 235 24.95 -5.48 -27.47
CA GLN A 235 24.72 -6.71 -28.26
C GLN A 235 24.24 -6.39 -29.67
N SER A 236 23.35 -5.43 -29.83
CA SER A 236 22.83 -4.97 -31.13
C SER A 236 23.95 -4.40 -32.01
N ARG A 237 24.84 -3.58 -31.45
CA ARG A 237 26.00 -3.03 -32.19
C ARG A 237 27.01 -4.10 -32.64
N ARG A 238 27.22 -5.14 -31.85
CA ARG A 238 28.11 -6.28 -32.22
C ARG A 238 27.55 -7.09 -33.38
N HIS A 239 26.22 -7.31 -33.43
CA HIS A 239 25.57 -8.04 -34.52
C HIS A 239 25.66 -7.22 -35.85
N SER A 240 25.37 -5.92 -35.83
CA SER A 240 25.48 -5.09 -37.02
C SER A 240 26.90 -5.05 -37.55
N SER A 241 27.92 -4.98 -36.71
CA SER A 241 29.33 -4.97 -37.15
C SER A 241 29.81 -6.31 -37.74
N LEU A 242 29.21 -7.44 -37.35
CA LEU A 242 29.48 -8.77 -37.89
C LEU A 242 28.80 -8.95 -39.27
N ASP A 243 27.60 -8.44 -39.45
CA ASP A 243 26.87 -8.45 -40.71
C ASP A 243 27.57 -7.58 -41.77
N ASP A 244 28.14 -6.44 -41.39
CA ASP A 244 28.95 -5.56 -42.26
C ASP A 244 30.30 -6.19 -42.67
N MET A 245 30.81 -7.15 -41.90
CA MET A 245 32.08 -7.85 -42.24
C MET A 245 31.87 -9.09 -43.13
N GLN A 246 30.69 -9.68 -43.21
CA GLN A 246 30.41 -10.84 -44.04
C GLN A 246 30.57 -10.60 -45.57
N PRO A 247 30.16 -9.43 -46.15
CA PRO A 247 30.38 -9.17 -47.54
C PRO A 247 31.85 -9.10 -47.91
N ILE A 248 32.73 -8.59 -47.04
CA ILE A 248 34.19 -8.41 -47.30
C ILE A 248 34.91 -9.77 -47.35
N LEU A 249 34.46 -10.76 -46.58
CA LEU A 249 35.04 -12.10 -46.57
C LEU A 249 34.63 -12.92 -47.82
N ASN A 250 33.43 -12.67 -48.37
CA ASN A 250 32.97 -13.33 -49.58
C ASN A 250 33.64 -12.80 -50.87
N GLU A 251 34.01 -11.50 -50.92
CA GLU A 251 34.72 -10.92 -52.07
C GLU A 251 36.16 -11.42 -52.16
N ASN A 252 36.82 -11.69 -51.03
CA ASN A 252 38.20 -12.19 -51.01
C ASN A 252 38.35 -13.68 -51.36
N THR A 253 37.28 -14.49 -51.21
CA THR A 253 37.28 -15.91 -51.59
C THR A 253 36.98 -16.11 -53.09
N ALA A 254 36.40 -15.17 -53.79
CA ALA A 254 36.12 -15.27 -55.22
C ALA A 254 37.32 -14.91 -56.13
N LYS A 255 38.44 -14.50 -55.58
CA LYS A 255 39.68 -14.17 -56.34
C LYS A 255 40.76 -15.23 -56.32
N LEU A 256 40.49 -16.42 -55.77
CA LEU A 256 41.43 -17.53 -55.65
C LEU A 256 40.96 -18.83 -56.37
N LEU A 257 40.07 -18.69 -57.34
CA LEU A 257 39.73 -19.72 -58.34
C LEU A 257 39.83 -19.06 -59.73
#